data_bea5a582523b0c709c6e6cebf9996e2e
#
_entry.id   bea5a582523b0c709c6e6cebf9996e2e
#
_cell.length_a   1.000
_cell.length_b   1.000
_cell.length_c   1.000
_cell.angle_alpha   90.00
_cell.angle_beta   90.00
_cell.angle_gamma   90.00
#
_symmetry.space_group_name_H-M   'P 1'
#
loop_
_entity.id
_entity.type
_entity.pdbx_description
1 polymer ?
#
loop_
_entity_poly.entity_id
_entity_poly.type
_entity_poly.pdbx_seq_one_letter_code
_entity_poly.pdbx_strand_id
1 'polypeptide(L)'
;IPGIKEGAAKLIEKMKFISVIGPKDQLDTVTRQYLCRYEIQLENAMGELKHLNNITPNAELNPYREAAGRAAEIAALYGSKATAVRDMDVDTAMERITEVQSRIQKADRETDALEKELKKERGLLDAVSPYQELHFDISRILHFKEVRFRFGRLPVGYYERLKTYAYDDACTIFEKCKETEDYVWGVYFVPAAEAKKVDAIYASLHFERIHLEDAYEGTVDEACRELKEKTDALEQQITAVRAELAKELNGMSESISAASKTLAYESKLFDVRKLAAFTKAKNETFFILCGWMENKEADLLKKELEEDPDIFCTLEENPDRRVSIPPTRLKNPKLI
;
A
#
# COMPACT_ATOMS: atom_id res chain seq x y z
N ILE A 1 -3.95 -17.41 63.61
CA ILE A 1 -5.00 -17.44 62.60
C ILE A 1 -4.42 -18.13 61.39
N PRO A 2 -4.82 -19.38 61.09
CA PRO A 2 -4.43 -20.06 59.88
C PRO A 2 -5.54 -19.92 58.82
N GLY A 3 -5.16 -19.87 57.57
CA GLY A 3 -6.11 -20.08 56.49
C GLY A 3 -6.16 -18.94 55.49
N ILE A 4 -5.39 -19.02 54.45
CA ILE A 4 -5.70 -18.68 53.05
C ILE A 4 -4.51 -19.19 52.23
N LYS A 5 -4.55 -20.43 51.83
CA LYS A 5 -3.75 -20.97 50.74
C LYS A 5 -4.40 -22.26 50.22
N GLU A 6 -5.53 -22.07 49.57
CA GLU A 6 -6.07 -23.10 48.68
C GLU A 6 -6.95 -22.37 47.65
N GLY A 7 -6.53 -22.33 46.42
CA GLY A 7 -7.43 -21.82 45.41
C GLY A 7 -6.75 -21.10 44.26
N ALA A 8 -5.83 -21.73 43.61
CA ALA A 8 -5.53 -21.53 42.19
C ALA A 8 -4.51 -22.57 41.73
N ALA A 9 -4.86 -23.83 41.85
CA ALA A 9 -4.20 -24.83 41.03
C ALA A 9 -4.53 -24.46 39.57
N LYS A 10 -3.64 -23.71 38.93
CA LYS A 10 -3.63 -23.54 37.48
C LYS A 10 -3.62 -24.95 36.90
N LEU A 11 -4.74 -25.41 36.32
CA LEU A 11 -4.77 -26.66 35.59
C LEU A 11 -3.85 -26.48 34.38
N ILE A 12 -2.63 -26.98 34.49
CA ILE A 12 -1.72 -27.17 33.37
C ILE A 12 -2.25 -28.36 32.60
N GLU A 13 -2.72 -28.10 31.36
CA GLU A 13 -3.14 -29.18 30.49
C GLU A 13 -1.93 -30.00 30.06
N LYS A 14 -2.01 -31.31 30.18
CA LYS A 14 -0.96 -32.20 29.68
C LYS A 14 -1.06 -32.29 28.17
N MET A 15 0.04 -32.07 27.49
CA MET A 15 0.17 -32.15 26.04
C MET A 15 0.79 -33.50 25.64
N LYS A 16 0.33 -34.07 24.54
CA LYS A 16 0.97 -35.20 23.84
C LYS A 16 1.60 -34.74 22.57
N PHE A 17 2.74 -35.34 22.23
CA PHE A 17 3.34 -35.15 20.91
C PHE A 17 2.70 -36.14 19.95
N ILE A 18 2.20 -35.62 18.83
CA ILE A 18 1.55 -36.40 17.79
C ILE A 18 2.43 -36.41 16.55
N SER A 19 2.54 -37.55 15.90
CA SER A 19 3.14 -37.67 14.56
C SER A 19 2.14 -38.39 13.65
N VAL A 20 1.82 -37.74 12.51
CA VAL A 20 0.90 -38.23 11.48
C VAL A 20 1.69 -38.50 10.23
N ILE A 21 1.57 -39.71 9.70
CA ILE A 21 2.29 -40.19 8.51
C ILE A 21 1.28 -40.72 7.50
N GLY A 22 1.44 -40.35 6.25
CA GLY A 22 0.56 -40.81 5.17
C GLY A 22 1.16 -40.56 3.78
N PRO A 23 0.53 -41.04 2.71
CA PRO A 23 0.94 -40.76 1.34
C PRO A 23 0.97 -39.26 1.05
N LYS A 24 1.98 -38.81 0.25
CA LYS A 24 2.19 -37.37 -0.04
C LYS A 24 0.94 -36.67 -0.60
N ASP A 25 0.19 -37.33 -1.44
CA ASP A 25 -1.03 -36.82 -2.09
C ASP A 25 -2.20 -36.63 -1.12
N GLN A 26 -2.19 -37.33 0.01
CA GLN A 26 -3.21 -37.18 1.06
C GLN A 26 -2.91 -36.05 2.06
N LEU A 27 -1.75 -35.38 2.01
CA LEU A 27 -1.37 -34.36 2.98
C LEU A 27 -2.42 -33.26 3.12
N ASP A 28 -2.93 -32.74 2.01
CA ASP A 28 -3.95 -31.69 2.02
C ASP A 28 -5.30 -32.18 2.57
N THR A 29 -5.69 -33.39 2.19
CA THR A 29 -6.92 -34.03 2.68
C THR A 29 -6.85 -34.20 4.18
N VAL A 30 -5.74 -34.76 4.70
CA VAL A 30 -5.53 -34.93 6.13
C VAL A 30 -5.54 -33.58 6.85
N THR A 31 -4.87 -32.58 6.31
CA THR A 31 -4.85 -31.24 6.91
C THR A 31 -6.25 -30.62 6.95
N ARG A 32 -7.01 -30.69 5.85
CA ARG A 32 -8.37 -30.11 5.74
C ARG A 32 -9.41 -30.85 6.56
N GLN A 33 -9.41 -32.17 6.48
CA GLN A 33 -10.49 -32.99 7.07
C GLN A 33 -10.29 -33.22 8.56
N TYR A 34 -9.04 -33.36 9.00
CA TYR A 34 -8.72 -33.72 10.37
C TYR A 34 -8.05 -32.59 11.14
N LEU A 35 -6.86 -32.14 10.73
CA LEU A 35 -6.06 -31.21 11.55
C LEU A 35 -6.73 -29.84 11.75
N CYS A 36 -7.48 -29.33 10.76
CA CYS A 36 -8.20 -28.05 10.90
C CYS A 36 -9.34 -28.05 11.91
N ARG A 37 -9.80 -29.21 12.38
CA ARG A 37 -10.86 -29.33 13.38
C ARG A 37 -10.36 -29.28 14.81
N TYR A 38 -9.06 -29.47 14.98
CA TYR A 38 -8.40 -29.57 16.28
C TYR A 38 -7.41 -28.43 16.49
N GLU A 39 -7.17 -28.11 17.76
CA GLU A 39 -6.13 -27.14 18.10
C GLU A 39 -4.79 -27.86 18.27
N ILE A 40 -4.03 -27.90 17.18
CA ILE A 40 -2.69 -28.49 17.11
C ILE A 40 -1.63 -27.40 16.92
N GLN A 41 -0.58 -27.43 17.73
CA GLN A 41 0.62 -26.67 17.50
C GLN A 41 1.59 -27.52 16.67
N LEU A 42 1.57 -27.30 15.35
CA LEU A 42 2.47 -27.99 14.43
C LEU A 42 3.91 -27.52 14.62
N GLU A 43 4.82 -28.49 14.64
CA GLU A 43 6.26 -28.29 14.73
C GLU A 43 6.94 -28.65 13.40
N ASN A 44 8.15 -28.13 13.19
CA ASN A 44 8.92 -28.48 11.99
C ASN A 44 9.45 -29.91 12.11
N ALA A 45 8.86 -30.83 11.35
CA ALA A 45 9.19 -32.26 11.40
C ALA A 45 10.67 -32.52 11.06
N MET A 46 11.32 -31.72 10.20
CA MET A 46 12.76 -31.83 9.94
C MET A 46 13.60 -31.54 11.19
N GLY A 47 13.15 -30.62 12.04
CA GLY A 47 13.80 -30.30 13.32
C GLY A 47 13.63 -31.42 14.35
N GLU A 48 12.42 -31.98 14.46
CA GLU A 48 12.07 -33.01 15.46
C GLU A 48 12.64 -34.39 15.11
N LEU A 49 12.78 -34.68 13.82
CA LEU A 49 13.19 -36.01 13.31
C LEU A 49 14.63 -36.05 12.82
N LYS A 50 15.52 -35.18 13.34
CA LYS A 50 16.94 -35.11 12.93
C LYS A 50 17.70 -36.45 13.02
N HIS A 51 17.21 -37.38 13.84
CA HIS A 51 17.80 -38.69 14.01
C HIS A 51 17.42 -39.69 12.90
N LEU A 52 16.42 -39.34 12.08
CA LEU A 52 16.02 -40.16 10.93
C LEU A 52 16.86 -39.80 9.69
N ASN A 53 17.40 -40.82 9.04
CA ASN A 53 18.04 -40.67 7.74
C ASN A 53 16.99 -40.75 6.64
N ASN A 54 17.23 -40.10 5.51
CA ASN A 54 16.39 -40.11 4.29
C ASN A 54 15.06 -39.30 4.42
N ILE A 55 15.00 -38.26 5.24
CA ILE A 55 13.93 -37.28 5.22
C ILE A 55 14.35 -36.03 4.46
N THR A 56 13.40 -35.43 3.74
CA THR A 56 13.60 -34.19 2.96
C THR A 56 12.52 -33.16 3.30
N PRO A 57 12.85 -31.86 3.29
CA PRO A 57 11.84 -30.81 3.48
C PRO A 57 10.97 -30.65 2.23
N ASN A 58 9.81 -30.01 2.40
CA ASN A 58 9.04 -29.53 1.24
C ASN A 58 9.69 -28.27 0.68
N ALA A 59 10.10 -28.32 -0.60
CA ALA A 59 10.71 -27.20 -1.32
C ALA A 59 9.68 -26.41 -2.17
N GLU A 60 8.39 -26.77 -2.15
CA GLU A 60 7.37 -26.11 -2.96
C GLU A 60 7.10 -24.68 -2.47
N LEU A 61 7.04 -23.74 -3.41
CA LEU A 61 6.65 -22.35 -3.11
C LEU A 61 5.14 -22.26 -2.95
N ASN A 62 4.68 -21.49 -1.97
CA ASN A 62 3.26 -21.25 -1.76
C ASN A 62 2.70 -20.35 -2.87
N PRO A 63 1.86 -20.86 -3.79
CA PRO A 63 1.33 -20.10 -4.92
C PRO A 63 0.29 -19.06 -4.48
N TYR A 64 -0.30 -19.21 -3.31
CA TYR A 64 -1.36 -18.34 -2.79
C TYR A 64 -0.85 -17.19 -1.95
N ARG A 65 0.41 -17.21 -1.50
CA ARG A 65 0.94 -16.24 -0.52
C ARG A 65 0.85 -14.80 -1.00
N GLU A 66 1.27 -14.54 -2.22
CA GLU A 66 1.24 -13.19 -2.79
C GLU A 66 -0.19 -12.69 -3.02
N ALA A 67 -1.04 -13.56 -3.58
CA ALA A 67 -2.44 -13.23 -3.79
C ALA A 67 -3.20 -13.01 -2.47
N ALA A 68 -2.93 -13.81 -1.44
CA ALA A 68 -3.51 -13.63 -0.11
C ALA A 68 -3.08 -12.32 0.55
N GLY A 69 -1.81 -11.92 0.38
CA GLY A 69 -1.32 -10.63 0.86
C GLY A 69 -2.05 -9.47 0.20
N ARG A 70 -2.10 -9.45 -1.13
CA ARG A 70 -2.84 -8.44 -1.91
C ARG A 70 -4.33 -8.40 -1.55
N ALA A 71 -4.95 -9.58 -1.44
CA ALA A 71 -6.36 -9.69 -1.07
C ALA A 71 -6.64 -9.11 0.31
N ALA A 72 -5.74 -9.31 1.28
CA ALA A 72 -5.86 -8.75 2.63
C ALA A 72 -5.77 -7.21 2.62
N GLU A 73 -4.84 -6.63 1.85
CA GLU A 73 -4.70 -5.18 1.69
C GLU A 73 -5.95 -4.56 1.07
N ILE A 74 -6.44 -5.15 -0.03
CA ILE A 74 -7.67 -4.69 -0.70
C ILE A 74 -8.88 -4.82 0.21
N ALA A 75 -9.01 -5.95 0.93
CA ALA A 75 -10.13 -6.18 1.84
C ALA A 75 -10.10 -5.25 3.07
N ALA A 76 -8.92 -4.81 3.51
CA ALA A 76 -8.80 -3.82 4.58
C ALA A 76 -9.37 -2.44 4.19
N LEU A 77 -9.29 -2.09 2.91
CA LEU A 77 -9.77 -0.80 2.38
C LEU A 77 -11.23 -0.86 1.93
N TYR A 78 -11.61 -1.93 1.25
CA TYR A 78 -12.89 -2.04 0.52
C TYR A 78 -13.75 -3.24 0.95
N GLY A 79 -13.25 -4.09 1.85
CA GLY A 79 -13.98 -5.28 2.30
C GLY A 79 -15.16 -4.95 3.20
N SER A 80 -16.16 -5.82 3.20
CA SER A 80 -17.31 -5.74 4.09
C SER A 80 -16.90 -6.01 5.54
N LYS A 81 -17.41 -5.22 6.48
CA LYS A 81 -17.28 -5.48 7.93
C LYS A 81 -18.17 -6.62 8.41
N ALA A 82 -19.15 -7.04 7.61
CA ALA A 82 -19.97 -8.20 7.90
C ALA A 82 -19.11 -9.48 7.87
N THR A 83 -19.52 -10.49 8.63
CA THR A 83 -18.85 -11.79 8.63
C THR A 83 -19.12 -12.47 7.30
N ALA A 84 -18.30 -12.20 6.28
CA ALA A 84 -18.40 -12.91 5.01
C ALA A 84 -18.21 -14.41 5.25
N VAL A 85 -19.11 -15.23 4.71
CA VAL A 85 -18.95 -16.67 4.73
C VAL A 85 -17.85 -17.03 3.72
N ARG A 86 -17.01 -18.00 4.05
CA ARG A 86 -16.02 -18.57 3.12
C ARG A 86 -16.76 -19.54 2.18
N ASP A 87 -17.38 -19.02 1.15
CA ASP A 87 -18.19 -19.80 0.19
C ASP A 87 -17.74 -19.53 -1.26
N MET A 88 -16.42 -19.41 -1.44
CA MET A 88 -15.83 -19.15 -2.75
C MET A 88 -14.70 -20.16 -2.96
N ASP A 89 -14.66 -20.77 -4.15
CA ASP A 89 -13.52 -21.61 -4.53
C ASP A 89 -12.27 -20.76 -4.78
N VAL A 90 -11.12 -21.42 -4.79
CA VAL A 90 -9.82 -20.74 -4.85
C VAL A 90 -9.57 -20.06 -6.19
N ASP A 91 -10.01 -20.67 -7.28
CA ASP A 91 -9.78 -20.13 -8.62
C ASP A 91 -10.62 -18.87 -8.82
N THR A 92 -11.90 -18.92 -8.45
CA THR A 92 -12.80 -17.74 -8.43
C THR A 92 -12.25 -16.63 -7.51
N ALA A 93 -11.67 -16.99 -6.36
CA ALA A 93 -11.06 -16.01 -5.46
C ALA A 93 -9.83 -15.32 -6.10
N MET A 94 -8.98 -16.08 -6.78
CA MET A 94 -7.82 -15.56 -7.52
C MET A 94 -8.26 -14.62 -8.66
N GLU A 95 -9.24 -15.03 -9.45
CA GLU A 95 -9.80 -14.22 -10.54
C GLU A 95 -10.39 -12.91 -10.00
N ARG A 96 -11.17 -12.98 -8.91
CA ARG A 96 -11.79 -11.80 -8.30
C ARG A 96 -10.75 -10.78 -7.83
N ILE A 97 -9.70 -11.21 -7.15
CA ILE A 97 -8.65 -10.30 -6.69
C ILE A 97 -7.85 -9.72 -7.87
N THR A 98 -7.61 -10.51 -8.90
CA THR A 98 -6.95 -10.03 -10.12
C THR A 98 -7.79 -8.98 -10.84
N GLU A 99 -9.11 -9.20 -10.95
CA GLU A 99 -10.05 -8.23 -11.52
C GLU A 99 -10.05 -6.91 -10.74
N VAL A 100 -10.20 -6.97 -9.42
CA VAL A 100 -10.19 -5.80 -8.54
C VAL A 100 -8.87 -5.04 -8.66
N GLN A 101 -7.74 -5.74 -8.64
CA GLN A 101 -6.42 -5.15 -8.80
C GLN A 101 -6.28 -4.43 -10.15
N SER A 102 -6.80 -5.01 -11.23
CA SER A 102 -6.78 -4.38 -12.55
C SER A 102 -7.58 -3.07 -12.59
N ARG A 103 -8.75 -3.04 -11.92
CA ARG A 103 -9.58 -1.82 -11.81
C ARG A 103 -8.87 -0.72 -11.03
N ILE A 104 -8.26 -1.06 -9.89
CA ILE A 104 -7.46 -0.12 -9.08
C ILE A 104 -6.32 0.44 -9.93
N GLN A 105 -5.52 -0.41 -10.57
CA GLN A 105 -4.39 0.02 -11.41
C GLN A 105 -4.82 0.91 -12.59
N LYS A 106 -6.00 0.65 -13.18
CA LYS A 106 -6.53 1.50 -14.24
C LYS A 106 -6.86 2.89 -13.72
N ALA A 107 -7.59 2.98 -12.60
CA ALA A 107 -7.96 4.25 -11.98
C ALA A 107 -6.73 5.03 -11.49
N ASP A 108 -5.72 4.36 -10.93
CA ASP A 108 -4.47 4.98 -10.50
C ASP A 108 -3.73 5.61 -11.69
N ARG A 109 -3.60 4.90 -12.82
CA ARG A 109 -2.96 5.44 -14.03
C ARG A 109 -3.69 6.66 -14.59
N GLU A 110 -5.02 6.63 -14.59
CA GLU A 110 -5.84 7.75 -15.04
C GLU A 110 -5.70 8.95 -14.10
N THR A 111 -5.74 8.71 -12.79
CA THR A 111 -5.53 9.75 -11.77
C THR A 111 -4.12 10.34 -11.86
N ASP A 112 -3.08 9.53 -12.00
CA ASP A 112 -1.70 9.98 -12.15
C ASP A 112 -1.50 10.88 -13.40
N ALA A 113 -2.17 10.55 -14.50
CA ALA A 113 -2.12 11.36 -15.71
C ALA A 113 -2.79 12.73 -15.49
N LEU A 114 -3.97 12.75 -14.90
CA LEU A 114 -4.71 13.98 -14.56
C LEU A 114 -3.96 14.84 -13.53
N GLU A 115 -3.33 14.23 -12.53
CA GLU A 115 -2.53 14.96 -11.51
C GLU A 115 -1.28 15.61 -12.12
N LYS A 116 -0.64 14.98 -13.11
CA LYS A 116 0.48 15.58 -13.83
C LYS A 116 0.03 16.79 -14.63
N GLU A 117 -1.11 16.68 -15.30
CA GLU A 117 -1.68 17.79 -16.06
C GLU A 117 -2.11 18.94 -15.11
N LEU A 118 -2.80 18.62 -14.02
CA LEU A 118 -3.19 19.57 -12.99
C LEU A 118 -1.97 20.33 -12.42
N LYS A 119 -0.88 19.62 -12.16
CA LYS A 119 0.36 20.24 -11.66
C LYS A 119 0.95 21.21 -12.66
N LYS A 120 0.90 20.87 -13.97
CA LYS A 120 1.34 21.76 -15.04
C LYS A 120 0.49 23.02 -15.10
N GLU A 121 -0.84 22.87 -15.19
CA GLU A 121 -1.77 24.00 -15.31
C GLU A 121 -1.74 24.90 -14.05
N ARG A 122 -1.60 24.33 -12.85
CA ARG A 122 -1.38 25.10 -11.62
C ARG A 122 -0.07 25.88 -11.65
N GLY A 123 1.01 25.28 -12.15
CA GLY A 123 2.29 25.98 -12.31
C GLY A 123 2.18 27.19 -13.25
N LEU A 124 1.42 27.07 -14.34
CA LEU A 124 1.12 28.19 -15.25
C LEU A 124 0.28 29.26 -14.57
N LEU A 125 -0.76 28.86 -13.85
CA LEU A 125 -1.62 29.78 -13.09
C LEU A 125 -0.82 30.55 -12.02
N ASP A 126 0.02 29.86 -11.26
CA ASP A 126 0.86 30.46 -10.21
C ASP A 126 1.87 31.45 -10.81
N ALA A 127 2.37 31.18 -12.02
CA ALA A 127 3.31 32.07 -12.71
C ALA A 127 2.66 33.34 -13.23
N VAL A 128 1.37 33.26 -13.66
CA VAL A 128 0.68 34.40 -14.29
C VAL A 128 -0.17 35.20 -13.28
N SER A 129 -0.69 34.55 -12.24
CA SER A 129 -1.64 35.18 -11.30
C SER A 129 -1.11 36.46 -10.59
N PRO A 130 0.20 36.64 -10.31
CA PRO A 130 0.70 37.87 -9.70
C PRO A 130 0.56 39.13 -10.58
N TYR A 131 0.29 38.93 -11.88
CA TYR A 131 0.24 40.02 -12.88
C TYR A 131 -1.20 40.41 -13.30
N GLN A 132 -2.22 39.97 -12.57
CA GLN A 132 -3.64 40.23 -12.88
C GLN A 132 -3.99 41.72 -12.99
N GLU A 133 -3.28 42.58 -12.26
CA GLU A 133 -3.50 44.05 -12.37
C GLU A 133 -2.99 44.65 -13.67
N LEU A 134 -2.31 43.89 -14.53
CA LEU A 134 -1.89 44.34 -15.83
C LEU A 134 -3.03 44.25 -16.85
N HIS A 135 -3.56 45.41 -17.24
CA HIS A 135 -4.70 45.50 -18.16
C HIS A 135 -4.28 45.49 -19.64
N PHE A 136 -3.18 44.87 -19.99
CA PHE A 136 -2.73 44.77 -21.38
C PHE A 136 -2.59 43.32 -21.83
N ASP A 137 -2.73 43.16 -23.12
CA ASP A 137 -2.63 41.86 -23.79
C ASP A 137 -1.19 41.36 -23.74
N ILE A 138 -0.97 40.23 -23.02
CA ILE A 138 0.35 39.62 -22.87
C ILE A 138 0.90 39.23 -24.23
N SER A 139 0.07 38.71 -25.15
CA SER A 139 0.50 38.21 -26.43
C SER A 139 1.12 39.36 -27.27
N ARG A 140 0.61 40.61 -27.15
CA ARG A 140 1.18 41.76 -27.82
C ARG A 140 2.53 42.17 -27.27
N ILE A 141 2.70 42.08 -25.93
CA ILE A 141 3.97 42.44 -25.28
C ILE A 141 5.07 41.43 -25.63
N LEU A 142 4.72 40.14 -25.66
CA LEU A 142 5.67 39.07 -26.00
C LEU A 142 6.31 39.29 -27.42
N HIS A 143 5.62 40.00 -28.31
CA HIS A 143 6.06 40.26 -29.69
C HIS A 143 6.72 41.63 -29.93
N PHE A 144 7.00 42.44 -28.87
CA PHE A 144 7.71 43.71 -29.05
C PHE A 144 9.15 43.50 -29.55
N LYS A 145 9.54 44.23 -30.60
CA LYS A 145 10.87 44.12 -31.20
C LYS A 145 11.88 45.11 -30.61
N GLU A 146 11.45 46.35 -30.40
CA GLU A 146 12.33 47.47 -29.99
C GLU A 146 12.37 47.65 -28.46
N VAL A 147 11.41 47.07 -27.75
CA VAL A 147 11.33 47.12 -26.30
C VAL A 147 11.44 45.70 -25.78
N ARG A 148 12.31 45.50 -24.80
CA ARG A 148 12.38 44.26 -24.04
C ARG A 148 11.60 44.42 -22.74
N PHE A 149 10.98 43.34 -22.29
CA PHE A 149 10.27 43.29 -21.02
C PHE A 149 10.74 42.06 -20.22
N ARG A 150 10.62 42.16 -18.90
CA ARG A 150 10.97 41.09 -18.01
C ARG A 150 9.94 41.01 -16.88
N PHE A 151 9.22 39.90 -16.82
CA PHE A 151 8.39 39.56 -15.68
C PHE A 151 9.25 39.00 -14.56
N GLY A 152 8.91 39.34 -13.33
CA GLY A 152 9.65 38.82 -12.18
C GLY A 152 9.22 39.42 -10.88
N ARG A 153 10.01 39.17 -9.86
CA ARG A 153 9.82 39.69 -8.52
C ARG A 153 11.13 40.16 -7.93
N LEU A 154 11.04 41.07 -6.99
CA LEU A 154 12.18 41.51 -6.19
C LEU A 154 11.80 41.63 -4.73
N PRO A 155 12.74 41.43 -3.77
CA PRO A 155 12.44 41.60 -2.36
C PRO A 155 12.01 43.04 -2.05
N VAL A 156 11.01 43.20 -1.14
CA VAL A 156 10.43 44.52 -0.80
C VAL A 156 11.48 45.55 -0.44
N GLY A 157 12.51 45.19 0.33
CA GLY A 157 13.58 46.12 0.70
C GLY A 157 14.42 46.65 -0.46
N TYR A 158 14.48 45.95 -1.57
CA TYR A 158 15.16 46.41 -2.82
C TYR A 158 14.24 47.19 -3.72
N TYR A 159 12.94 47.03 -3.59
CA TYR A 159 11.97 47.82 -4.37
C TYR A 159 12.03 49.30 -4.00
N GLU A 160 12.22 49.65 -2.74
CA GLU A 160 12.43 51.07 -2.33
C GLU A 160 13.74 51.64 -2.89
N ARG A 161 14.78 50.84 -3.00
CA ARG A 161 16.03 51.23 -3.67
C ARG A 161 15.82 51.43 -5.19
N LEU A 162 15.03 50.57 -5.81
CA LEU A 162 14.69 50.70 -7.25
C LEU A 162 14.03 52.04 -7.53
N LYS A 163 13.10 52.50 -6.70
CA LYS A 163 12.44 53.80 -6.82
C LYS A 163 13.45 54.97 -6.82
N THR A 164 14.50 54.85 -6.05
CA THR A 164 15.49 55.90 -5.87
C THR A 164 16.55 55.93 -6.99
N TYR A 165 16.98 54.75 -7.45
CA TYR A 165 18.12 54.63 -8.39
C TYR A 165 17.76 54.42 -9.84
N ALA A 166 16.63 53.73 -10.15
CA ALA A 166 16.32 53.34 -11.51
C ALA A 166 15.85 54.51 -12.41
N TYR A 167 15.32 55.57 -11.82
CA TYR A 167 14.78 56.70 -12.55
C TYR A 167 15.82 57.79 -12.89
N ASP A 168 16.96 57.79 -12.23
CA ASP A 168 17.99 58.83 -12.47
C ASP A 168 18.99 58.46 -13.59
N ASP A 169 19.31 57.15 -13.73
CA ASP A 169 20.44 56.71 -14.62
C ASP A 169 20.06 55.64 -15.65
N ALA A 170 18.85 55.08 -15.65
CA ALA A 170 18.45 53.99 -16.53
C ALA A 170 17.13 54.29 -17.26
N CYS A 171 17.12 54.10 -18.60
CA CYS A 171 15.91 54.18 -19.40
C CYS A 171 15.07 52.91 -19.20
N THR A 172 14.31 52.83 -18.08
CA THR A 172 13.46 51.71 -17.74
C THR A 172 12.18 52.17 -17.04
N ILE A 173 11.13 51.39 -17.20
CA ILE A 173 9.86 51.59 -16.49
C ILE A 173 9.58 50.28 -15.77
N PHE A 174 9.33 50.34 -14.46
CA PHE A 174 8.87 49.18 -13.68
C PHE A 174 7.39 49.37 -13.35
N GLU A 175 6.56 48.45 -13.81
CA GLU A 175 5.15 48.38 -13.47
C GLU A 175 4.96 47.35 -12.35
N LYS A 176 4.53 47.82 -11.18
CA LYS A 176 4.25 47.01 -10.03
C LYS A 176 2.87 46.35 -10.19
N CYS A 177 2.80 45.04 -10.02
CA CYS A 177 1.57 44.27 -10.17
C CYS A 177 1.00 43.77 -8.86
N LYS A 178 1.86 43.25 -7.97
CA LYS A 178 1.45 42.67 -6.70
C LYS A 178 2.54 42.88 -5.64
N GLU A 179 2.15 43.10 -4.42
CA GLU A 179 3.05 43.12 -3.25
C GLU A 179 2.62 42.09 -2.22
N THR A 180 3.59 41.38 -1.69
CA THR A 180 3.45 40.49 -0.56
C THR A 180 4.37 40.97 0.56
N GLU A 181 4.40 40.32 1.71
CA GLU A 181 5.28 40.69 2.81
C GLU A 181 6.76 40.66 2.42
N ASP A 182 7.17 39.72 1.55
CA ASP A 182 8.55 39.48 1.17
C ASP A 182 8.93 40.06 -0.19
N TYR A 183 8.01 40.07 -1.15
CA TYR A 183 8.29 40.35 -2.55
C TYR A 183 7.32 41.34 -3.21
N VAL A 184 7.87 42.14 -4.10
CA VAL A 184 7.11 42.94 -5.08
C VAL A 184 7.23 42.27 -6.46
N TRP A 185 6.09 41.93 -7.02
CA TRP A 185 5.96 41.37 -8.37
C TRP A 185 5.69 42.47 -9.38
N GLY A 186 6.29 42.37 -10.52
CA GLY A 186 6.08 43.35 -11.57
C GLY A 186 6.77 43.01 -12.90
N VAL A 187 6.63 43.93 -13.83
CA VAL A 187 7.27 43.84 -15.13
C VAL A 187 8.07 45.09 -15.37
N TYR A 188 9.30 44.96 -15.85
CA TYR A 188 10.03 46.13 -16.35
C TYR A 188 10.18 46.09 -17.84
N PHE A 189 10.17 47.31 -18.42
CA PHE A 189 10.34 47.57 -19.83
C PHE A 189 11.65 48.34 -20.06
N VAL A 190 12.36 48.00 -21.11
CA VAL A 190 13.64 48.60 -21.45
C VAL A 190 13.84 48.62 -22.95
N PRO A 191 14.42 49.69 -23.57
CA PRO A 191 14.83 49.68 -24.96
C PRO A 191 15.81 48.55 -25.24
N ALA A 192 15.65 47.88 -26.38
CA ALA A 192 16.49 46.72 -26.73
C ALA A 192 17.99 47.01 -26.68
N ALA A 193 18.39 48.26 -27.06
CA ALA A 193 19.76 48.70 -27.03
C ALA A 193 20.40 48.76 -25.63
N GLU A 194 19.58 49.01 -24.59
CA GLU A 194 20.06 49.15 -23.20
C GLU A 194 19.77 47.93 -22.31
N ALA A 195 19.16 46.92 -22.91
CA ALA A 195 18.69 45.77 -22.13
C ALA A 195 19.77 45.12 -21.26
N LYS A 196 20.98 44.95 -21.75
CA LYS A 196 22.09 44.36 -21.00
C LYS A 196 22.48 45.16 -19.75
N LYS A 197 22.52 46.50 -19.86
CA LYS A 197 22.86 47.42 -18.76
C LYS A 197 21.76 47.36 -17.69
N VAL A 198 20.50 47.46 -18.12
CA VAL A 198 19.35 47.48 -17.23
C VAL A 198 19.13 46.11 -16.58
N ASP A 199 19.24 45.00 -17.34
CA ASP A 199 19.18 43.65 -16.79
C ASP A 199 20.21 43.44 -15.64
N ALA A 200 21.44 44.01 -15.78
CA ALA A 200 22.47 43.96 -14.72
C ALA A 200 22.06 44.78 -13.48
N ILE A 201 21.44 45.95 -13.66
CA ILE A 201 20.91 46.74 -12.55
C ILE A 201 19.85 45.98 -11.79
N TYR A 202 18.86 45.41 -12.45
CA TYR A 202 17.80 44.62 -11.81
C TYR A 202 18.36 43.36 -11.14
N ALA A 203 19.35 42.70 -11.75
CA ALA A 203 20.05 41.58 -11.12
C ALA A 203 20.75 41.98 -9.81
N SER A 204 21.37 43.17 -9.75
CA SER A 204 21.98 43.70 -8.51
C SER A 204 20.96 44.02 -7.42
N LEU A 205 19.71 44.22 -7.78
CA LEU A 205 18.57 44.40 -6.88
C LEU A 205 17.87 43.06 -6.53
N HIS A 206 18.49 41.96 -6.84
CA HIS A 206 17.93 40.60 -6.63
C HIS A 206 16.60 40.37 -7.34
N PHE A 207 16.42 40.95 -8.52
CA PHE A 207 15.25 40.66 -9.33
C PHE A 207 15.30 39.23 -9.86
N GLU A 208 14.38 38.43 -9.45
CA GLU A 208 14.18 37.05 -9.91
C GLU A 208 13.27 37.05 -11.14
N ARG A 209 13.85 36.74 -12.31
CA ARG A 209 13.12 36.72 -13.56
C ARG A 209 12.22 35.50 -13.67
N ILE A 210 10.97 35.72 -14.06
CA ILE A 210 9.99 34.70 -14.34
C ILE A 210 9.72 34.67 -15.85
N HIS A 211 9.86 33.48 -16.42
CA HIS A 211 9.57 33.27 -17.83
C HIS A 211 8.10 32.86 -17.95
N LEU A 212 7.29 33.69 -18.59
CA LEU A 212 5.96 33.30 -18.99
C LEU A 212 6.08 32.54 -20.31
N GLU A 213 5.44 31.41 -20.43
CA GLU A 213 5.39 30.63 -21.67
C GLU A 213 4.57 31.39 -22.73
N ASP A 214 4.86 31.15 -24.02
CA ASP A 214 4.09 31.73 -25.14
C ASP A 214 2.67 31.13 -25.27
N ALA A 215 2.26 30.34 -24.29
CA ALA A 215 0.97 29.65 -24.26
C ALA A 215 -0.20 30.54 -23.78
N TYR A 216 0.07 31.76 -23.34
CA TYR A 216 -0.97 32.68 -22.87
C TYR A 216 -1.53 33.52 -24.04
N GLU A 217 -2.83 33.42 -24.27
CA GLU A 217 -3.57 34.23 -25.23
C GLU A 217 -4.43 35.26 -24.48
N GLY A 218 -4.54 36.48 -25.04
CA GLY A 218 -5.36 37.53 -24.49
C GLY A 218 -4.75 38.29 -23.30
N THR A 219 -5.62 38.78 -22.43
CA THR A 219 -5.25 39.51 -21.21
C THR A 219 -4.84 38.55 -20.09
N VAL A 220 -4.12 39.09 -19.08
CA VAL A 220 -3.74 38.31 -17.90
C VAL A 220 -4.98 37.73 -17.17
N ASP A 221 -6.04 38.54 -17.09
CA ASP A 221 -7.29 38.10 -16.43
C ASP A 221 -7.97 36.96 -17.18
N GLU A 222 -7.99 37.01 -18.51
CA GLU A 222 -8.53 35.95 -19.35
C GLU A 222 -7.73 34.67 -19.18
N ALA A 223 -6.39 34.74 -19.25
CA ALA A 223 -5.50 33.62 -19.05
C ALA A 223 -5.66 33.00 -17.66
N CYS A 224 -5.74 33.81 -16.59
CA CYS A 224 -5.98 33.34 -15.23
C CYS A 224 -7.33 32.63 -15.08
N ARG A 225 -8.38 33.20 -15.70
CA ARG A 225 -9.71 32.58 -15.65
C ARG A 225 -9.74 31.23 -16.36
N GLU A 226 -9.18 31.14 -17.56
CA GLU A 226 -9.10 29.89 -18.32
C GLU A 226 -8.31 28.82 -17.58
N LEU A 227 -7.13 29.18 -17.04
CA LEU A 227 -6.31 28.25 -16.27
C LEU A 227 -7.01 27.77 -14.99
N LYS A 228 -7.74 28.67 -14.32
CA LYS A 228 -8.52 28.32 -13.15
C LYS A 228 -9.67 27.37 -13.50
N GLU A 229 -10.42 27.64 -14.56
CA GLU A 229 -11.46 26.75 -15.06
C GLU A 229 -10.91 25.37 -15.43
N LYS A 230 -9.73 25.30 -16.08
CA LYS A 230 -9.05 24.04 -16.38
C LYS A 230 -8.61 23.29 -15.13
N THR A 231 -8.01 23.99 -14.15
CA THR A 231 -7.59 23.34 -12.89
C THR A 231 -8.78 22.81 -12.11
N ASP A 232 -9.86 23.59 -12.01
CA ASP A 232 -11.08 23.18 -11.32
C ASP A 232 -11.73 21.95 -12.02
N ALA A 233 -11.73 21.92 -13.36
CA ALA A 233 -12.24 20.80 -14.14
C ALA A 233 -11.39 19.51 -13.93
N LEU A 234 -10.06 19.63 -13.93
CA LEU A 234 -9.17 18.50 -13.66
C LEU A 234 -9.35 17.95 -12.25
N GLU A 235 -9.52 18.80 -11.23
CA GLU A 235 -9.80 18.37 -9.86
C GLU A 235 -11.13 17.62 -9.75
N GLN A 236 -12.16 18.10 -10.47
CA GLN A 236 -13.45 17.41 -10.54
C GLN A 236 -13.32 16.04 -11.21
N GLN A 237 -12.54 15.93 -12.30
CA GLN A 237 -12.30 14.66 -12.97
C GLN A 237 -11.58 13.65 -12.06
N ILE A 238 -10.52 14.08 -11.36
CA ILE A 238 -9.80 13.24 -10.38
C ILE A 238 -10.77 12.74 -9.30
N THR A 239 -11.60 13.63 -8.78
CA THR A 239 -12.59 13.29 -7.76
C THR A 239 -13.62 12.29 -8.29
N ALA A 240 -14.08 12.47 -9.54
CA ALA A 240 -15.04 11.58 -10.18
C ALA A 240 -14.46 10.17 -10.39
N VAL A 241 -13.23 10.06 -10.90
CA VAL A 241 -12.55 8.75 -11.10
C VAL A 241 -12.43 8.00 -9.77
N ARG A 242 -12.01 8.69 -8.71
CA ARG A 242 -11.89 8.08 -7.37
C ARG A 242 -13.25 7.66 -6.79
N ALA A 243 -14.27 8.49 -6.98
CA ALA A 243 -15.62 8.19 -6.50
C ALA A 243 -16.25 7.00 -7.24
N GLU A 244 -16.04 6.90 -8.55
CA GLU A 244 -16.50 5.77 -9.36
C GLU A 244 -15.83 4.47 -8.95
N LEU A 245 -14.50 4.46 -8.80
CA LEU A 245 -13.76 3.32 -8.28
C LEU A 245 -14.28 2.88 -6.91
N ALA A 246 -14.44 3.83 -5.99
CA ALA A 246 -14.95 3.53 -4.65
C ALA A 246 -16.36 2.93 -4.68
N LYS A 247 -17.23 3.43 -5.56
CA LYS A 247 -18.59 2.91 -5.76
C LYS A 247 -18.56 1.47 -6.30
N GLU A 248 -17.75 1.21 -7.32
CA GLU A 248 -17.59 -0.13 -7.90
C GLU A 248 -17.08 -1.12 -6.85
N LEU A 249 -15.99 -0.77 -6.13
CA LEU A 249 -15.39 -1.66 -5.15
C LEU A 249 -16.28 -1.89 -3.93
N ASN A 250 -17.04 -0.88 -3.50
CA ASN A 250 -18.04 -1.05 -2.44
C ASN A 250 -19.15 -2.03 -2.86
N GLY A 251 -19.57 -2.00 -4.13
CA GLY A 251 -20.49 -2.99 -4.68
C GLY A 251 -19.94 -4.43 -4.67
N MET A 252 -18.62 -4.57 -4.66
CA MET A 252 -17.91 -5.87 -4.62
C MET A 252 -17.42 -6.26 -3.22
N SER A 253 -17.69 -5.47 -2.19
CA SER A 253 -17.09 -5.58 -0.85
C SER A 253 -17.25 -6.96 -0.20
N GLU A 254 -18.41 -7.62 -0.36
CA GLU A 254 -18.65 -8.97 0.16
C GLU A 254 -17.81 -10.01 -0.58
N SER A 255 -17.75 -9.93 -1.91
CA SER A 255 -16.95 -10.86 -2.72
C SER A 255 -15.44 -10.67 -2.48
N ILE A 256 -14.98 -9.44 -2.29
CA ILE A 256 -13.60 -9.11 -1.91
C ILE A 256 -13.27 -9.75 -0.55
N SER A 257 -14.16 -9.62 0.43
CA SER A 257 -13.95 -10.20 1.76
C SER A 257 -13.97 -11.74 1.73
N ALA A 258 -14.85 -12.34 0.93
CA ALA A 258 -14.91 -13.80 0.75
C ALA A 258 -13.62 -14.31 0.09
N ALA A 259 -13.17 -13.67 -1.01
CA ALA A 259 -11.93 -14.01 -1.70
C ALA A 259 -10.70 -13.89 -0.79
N SER A 260 -10.61 -12.81 -0.01
CA SER A 260 -9.51 -12.61 0.94
C SER A 260 -9.45 -13.72 1.99
N LYS A 261 -10.60 -14.13 2.55
CA LYS A 261 -10.66 -15.23 3.52
C LYS A 261 -10.29 -16.58 2.92
N THR A 262 -10.78 -16.86 1.71
CA THR A 262 -10.45 -18.08 0.98
C THR A 262 -8.95 -18.17 0.71
N LEU A 263 -8.35 -17.12 0.14
CA LEU A 263 -6.93 -17.10 -0.18
C LEU A 263 -6.04 -17.14 1.08
N ALA A 264 -6.44 -16.45 2.16
CA ALA A 264 -5.73 -16.51 3.42
C ALA A 264 -5.76 -17.93 4.03
N TYR A 265 -6.89 -18.62 3.93
CA TYR A 265 -7.01 -19.99 4.38
C TYR A 265 -6.17 -20.95 3.53
N GLU A 266 -6.26 -20.88 2.20
CA GLU A 266 -5.50 -21.74 1.31
C GLU A 266 -3.98 -21.51 1.43
N SER A 267 -3.58 -20.24 1.61
CA SER A 267 -2.19 -19.92 1.87
C SER A 267 -1.68 -20.52 3.17
N LYS A 268 -2.48 -20.46 4.25
CA LYS A 268 -2.13 -21.10 5.53
C LYS A 268 -2.09 -22.61 5.40
N LEU A 269 -3.06 -23.20 4.72
CA LEU A 269 -3.12 -24.64 4.48
C LEU A 269 -1.89 -25.12 3.71
N PHE A 270 -1.49 -24.39 2.69
CA PHE A 270 -0.27 -24.70 1.93
C PHE A 270 1.00 -24.58 2.80
N ASP A 271 1.06 -23.60 3.70
CA ASP A 271 2.21 -23.43 4.60
C ASP A 271 2.38 -24.59 5.59
N VAL A 272 1.34 -25.36 5.90
CA VAL A 272 1.44 -26.60 6.67
C VAL A 272 2.40 -27.59 5.99
N ARG A 273 2.41 -27.64 4.66
CA ARG A 273 3.33 -28.51 3.90
C ARG A 273 4.82 -28.22 4.19
N LYS A 274 5.15 -26.97 4.58
CA LYS A 274 6.55 -26.60 4.91
C LYS A 274 7.00 -27.15 6.26
N LEU A 275 6.04 -27.48 7.13
CA LEU A 275 6.32 -28.10 8.42
C LEU A 275 6.48 -29.63 8.29
N ALA A 276 5.99 -30.20 7.19
CA ALA A 276 6.11 -31.63 6.93
C ALA A 276 7.55 -32.01 6.50
N ALA A 277 7.96 -33.19 6.93
CA ALA A 277 9.10 -33.90 6.34
C ALA A 277 8.58 -34.96 5.37
N PHE A 278 9.33 -35.25 4.34
CA PHE A 278 9.01 -36.27 3.34
C PHE A 278 10.05 -37.40 3.36
N THR A 279 9.58 -38.62 3.25
CA THR A 279 10.43 -39.81 3.12
C THR A 279 9.96 -40.68 1.97
N LYS A 280 10.87 -41.45 1.38
CA LYS A 280 10.57 -42.40 0.32
C LYS A 280 10.68 -43.84 0.83
N ALA A 281 9.62 -44.62 0.59
CA ALA A 281 9.60 -46.03 0.87
C ALA A 281 8.97 -46.77 -0.34
N LYS A 282 9.68 -47.76 -0.89
CA LYS A 282 9.17 -48.61 -1.98
C LYS A 282 8.60 -47.84 -3.19
N ASN A 283 9.25 -46.79 -3.65
CA ASN A 283 8.83 -45.90 -4.73
C ASN A 283 7.67 -44.93 -4.41
N GLU A 284 7.15 -44.94 -3.22
CA GLU A 284 6.13 -43.99 -2.76
C GLU A 284 6.75 -42.93 -1.85
N THR A 285 6.15 -41.73 -1.85
CA THR A 285 6.59 -40.64 -0.97
C THR A 285 5.53 -40.45 0.10
N PHE A 286 5.98 -40.47 1.35
CA PHE A 286 5.15 -40.25 2.52
C PHE A 286 5.47 -38.92 3.16
N PHE A 287 4.45 -38.25 3.70
CA PHE A 287 4.63 -37.08 4.55
C PHE A 287 4.68 -37.50 6.02
N ILE A 288 5.35 -36.69 6.82
CA ILE A 288 5.36 -36.77 8.29
C ILE A 288 5.06 -35.37 8.81
N LEU A 289 3.95 -35.22 9.53
CA LEU A 289 3.62 -34.02 10.29
C LEU A 289 3.74 -34.30 11.78
N CYS A 290 4.29 -33.32 12.52
CA CYS A 290 4.47 -33.42 13.96
C CYS A 290 3.90 -32.22 14.67
N GLY A 291 3.46 -32.39 15.90
CA GLY A 291 2.98 -31.27 16.71
C GLY A 291 2.57 -31.65 18.11
N TRP A 292 2.15 -30.66 18.90
CA TRP A 292 1.67 -30.79 20.25
C TRP A 292 0.17 -30.57 20.32
N MET A 293 -0.56 -31.45 21.05
CA MET A 293 -2.00 -31.38 21.28
C MET A 293 -2.34 -31.68 22.72
N GLU A 294 -3.53 -31.20 23.17
CA GLU A 294 -4.11 -31.66 24.46
C GLU A 294 -4.35 -33.15 24.41
N ASN A 295 -4.10 -33.83 25.55
CA ASN A 295 -4.22 -35.28 25.64
C ASN A 295 -5.53 -35.85 25.10
N LYS A 296 -6.68 -35.25 25.48
CA LYS A 296 -7.99 -35.72 25.06
C LYS A 296 -8.24 -35.55 23.58
N GLU A 297 -7.84 -34.40 23.04
CA GLU A 297 -7.98 -34.11 21.60
C GLU A 297 -7.06 -35.00 20.77
N ALA A 298 -5.83 -35.27 21.25
CA ALA A 298 -4.91 -36.17 20.61
C ALA A 298 -5.44 -37.62 20.51
N ASP A 299 -6.06 -38.11 21.58
CA ASP A 299 -6.66 -39.45 21.59
C ASP A 299 -7.89 -39.54 20.66
N LEU A 300 -8.68 -38.46 20.53
CA LEU A 300 -9.81 -38.39 19.59
C LEU A 300 -9.32 -38.33 18.13
N LEU A 301 -8.37 -37.44 17.85
CA LEU A 301 -7.79 -37.32 16.49
C LEU A 301 -7.15 -38.63 16.05
N LYS A 302 -6.45 -39.33 16.96
CA LYS A 302 -5.86 -40.63 16.64
C LYS A 302 -6.92 -41.63 16.21
N LYS A 303 -8.04 -41.72 16.90
CA LYS A 303 -9.15 -42.64 16.57
C LYS A 303 -9.77 -42.31 15.21
N GLU A 304 -9.97 -41.00 14.90
CA GLU A 304 -10.46 -40.57 13.59
C GLU A 304 -9.48 -40.92 12.44
N LEU A 305 -8.18 -40.73 12.66
CA LEU A 305 -7.15 -41.05 11.66
C LEU A 305 -6.97 -42.55 11.45
N GLU A 306 -7.21 -43.38 12.47
CA GLU A 306 -7.15 -44.85 12.36
C GLU A 306 -8.30 -45.46 11.52
N GLU A 307 -9.34 -44.65 11.19
CA GLU A 307 -10.39 -45.06 10.24
C GLU A 307 -9.88 -45.09 8.80
N ASP A 308 -8.79 -44.35 8.47
CA ASP A 308 -8.15 -44.34 7.18
C ASP A 308 -6.94 -45.33 7.19
N PRO A 309 -6.99 -46.43 6.42
CA PRO A 309 -5.94 -47.45 6.45
C PRO A 309 -4.58 -46.95 5.95
N ASP A 310 -4.54 -45.87 5.22
CA ASP A 310 -3.30 -45.32 4.64
C ASP A 310 -2.63 -44.29 5.56
N ILE A 311 -3.31 -43.88 6.65
CA ILE A 311 -2.82 -42.87 7.59
C ILE A 311 -2.38 -43.56 8.90
N PHE A 312 -1.17 -43.30 9.29
CA PHE A 312 -0.61 -43.82 10.54
C PHE A 312 -0.39 -42.66 11.53
N CYS A 313 -0.90 -42.84 12.76
CA CYS A 313 -0.81 -41.85 13.83
C CYS A 313 -0.16 -42.42 15.08
N THR A 314 0.90 -41.78 15.57
CA THR A 314 1.56 -42.14 16.84
C THR A 314 1.42 -40.99 17.84
N LEU A 315 1.24 -41.39 19.12
CA LEU A 315 1.20 -40.48 20.27
C LEU A 315 2.36 -40.81 21.21
N GLU A 316 3.11 -39.81 21.63
CA GLU A 316 4.17 -39.96 22.61
C GLU A 316 3.84 -39.14 23.87
N GLU A 317 3.93 -39.81 25.03
CA GLU A 317 3.62 -39.22 26.33
C GLU A 317 4.84 -38.57 27.01
N ASN A 318 6.08 -38.91 26.59
CA ASN A 318 7.32 -38.44 27.20
C ASN A 318 8.10 -37.50 26.28
N PRO A 319 8.09 -36.20 26.56
CA PRO A 319 8.76 -35.20 25.76
C PRO A 319 10.29 -35.17 25.93
N ASP A 320 10.89 -35.87 26.90
CA ASP A 320 12.31 -35.74 27.30
C ASP A 320 13.35 -36.03 26.19
N ARG A 321 12.90 -36.51 25.04
CA ARG A 321 13.75 -36.82 23.87
C ARG A 321 13.52 -35.91 22.65
N ARG A 322 12.62 -34.91 22.76
CA ARG A 322 12.26 -34.04 21.67
C ARG A 322 13.03 -32.73 21.71
N VAL A 323 13.19 -32.09 20.55
CA VAL A 323 13.83 -30.78 20.44
C VAL A 323 12.90 -29.66 20.88
N SER A 324 11.60 -29.79 20.58
CA SER A 324 10.59 -28.83 21.02
C SER A 324 10.10 -29.12 22.44
N ILE A 325 9.87 -28.06 23.18
CA ILE A 325 9.33 -28.11 24.55
C ILE A 325 7.80 -28.03 24.45
N PRO A 326 7.04 -28.88 25.22
CA PRO A 326 5.58 -28.80 25.23
C PRO A 326 5.13 -27.35 25.53
N PRO A 327 4.23 -26.77 24.73
CA PRO A 327 3.69 -25.47 25.04
C PRO A 327 2.88 -25.52 26.34
N THR A 328 3.04 -24.50 27.17
CA THR A 328 2.27 -24.39 28.42
C THR A 328 0.94 -23.73 28.13
N ARG A 329 -0.16 -24.48 28.16
CA ARG A 329 -1.52 -23.95 28.04
C ARG A 329 -2.15 -23.75 29.41
N LEU A 330 -2.63 -22.53 29.66
CA LEU A 330 -3.35 -22.16 30.86
C LEU A 330 -4.86 -22.14 30.57
N LYS A 331 -5.63 -23.04 31.15
CA LYS A 331 -7.09 -22.92 31.15
C LYS A 331 -7.51 -21.83 32.13
N ASN A 332 -8.11 -20.75 31.65
CA ASN A 332 -8.82 -19.82 32.52
C ASN A 332 -10.06 -20.56 33.05
N PRO A 333 -10.26 -20.65 34.38
CA PRO A 333 -11.51 -21.16 34.89
C PRO A 333 -12.64 -20.27 34.36
N LYS A 334 -13.66 -20.87 33.73
CA LYS A 334 -14.88 -20.16 33.41
C LYS A 334 -15.40 -19.56 34.71
N LEU A 335 -15.34 -18.25 34.90
CA LEU A 335 -16.12 -17.57 35.92
C LEU A 335 -17.59 -17.82 35.55
N ILE A 336 -18.29 -18.52 36.47
CA ILE A 336 -19.74 -18.72 36.43
C ILE A 336 -20.40 -17.36 36.68
#